data_41252c68114380c42b50b23b138eb89c
#
_entry.id   41252c68114380c42b50b23b138eb89c
#
_cell.length_a   1.000
_cell.length_b   1.000
_cell.length_c   1.000
_cell.angle_alpha   90.00
_cell.angle_beta   90.00
_cell.angle_gamma   90.00
#
_symmetry.space_group_name_H-M   'P 1'
#
loop_
_entity.id
_entity.type
_entity.pdbx_description
1 polymer ?
#
loop_
_entity_poly.entity_id
_entity_poly.type
_entity_poly.pdbx_seq_one_letter_code
_entity_poly.pdbx_strand_id
1 'polypeptide(L)'
;VLHQIKDDILKHHMHLTTGNLCSRYIIEVLFQNGEEDLAYELLTQTEYPSWGYMIENGATTIWERWEKVDAPGPLAGMASHNHPMNGAVGVCFHKYLGGVRADESHPGFEHVVIKPVIPKQLRCVECSLDSIRGRISSGWEKTEEGLDLHVRIPVNCRASIYLPVKGTGQKTMHIESNGEVLIHGDQAMELPGIQLRDIASGQWVIVEAGSGTYDFRISGLGEEGK
;
A
#
# COMPACT_ATOMS: atom_id res chain seq x y z
N VAL A 1 5.46 -19.33 -10.41
CA VAL A 1 4.77 -19.26 -9.10
C VAL A 1 3.66 -18.20 -9.12
N LEU A 2 3.93 -16.90 -9.43
CA LEU A 2 2.90 -15.85 -9.41
C LEU A 2 1.71 -16.18 -10.32
N HIS A 3 1.96 -16.63 -11.55
CA HIS A 3 0.89 -17.03 -12.49
C HIS A 3 0.01 -18.13 -11.89
N GLN A 4 0.60 -19.15 -11.23
CA GLN A 4 -0.15 -20.23 -10.59
C GLN A 4 -1.03 -19.72 -9.43
N ILE A 5 -0.53 -18.75 -8.64
CA ILE A 5 -1.33 -18.11 -7.57
C ILE A 5 -2.53 -17.37 -8.17
N LYS A 6 -2.31 -16.60 -9.23
CA LYS A 6 -3.39 -15.88 -9.93
C LYS A 6 -4.41 -16.83 -10.53
N ASP A 7 -3.95 -17.90 -11.20
CA ASP A 7 -4.82 -18.92 -11.78
C ASP A 7 -5.67 -19.63 -10.71
N ASP A 8 -5.08 -19.90 -9.55
CA ASP A 8 -5.81 -20.54 -8.44
C ASP A 8 -6.91 -19.60 -7.91
N ILE A 9 -6.58 -18.32 -7.67
CA ILE A 9 -7.54 -17.30 -7.23
C ILE A 9 -8.71 -17.18 -8.23
N LEU A 10 -8.40 -17.08 -9.51
CA LEU A 10 -9.41 -16.94 -10.57
C LEU A 10 -10.30 -18.18 -10.69
N LYS A 11 -9.72 -19.39 -10.60
CA LYS A 11 -10.47 -20.66 -10.61
C LYS A 11 -11.43 -20.80 -9.42
N HIS A 12 -11.09 -20.16 -8.30
CA HIS A 12 -11.91 -20.17 -7.09
C HIS A 12 -12.74 -18.89 -6.95
N HIS A 13 -13.07 -18.23 -8.07
CA HIS A 13 -13.97 -17.08 -8.11
C HIS A 13 -13.52 -15.93 -7.19
N MET A 14 -12.25 -15.55 -7.26
CA MET A 14 -11.66 -14.49 -6.45
C MET A 14 -11.65 -14.79 -4.93
N HIS A 15 -11.44 -16.04 -4.56
CA HIS A 15 -11.33 -16.45 -3.16
C HIS A 15 -9.97 -17.06 -2.86
N LEU A 16 -9.54 -16.90 -1.61
CA LEU A 16 -8.36 -17.57 -1.08
C LEU A 16 -8.64 -19.04 -0.81
N THR A 17 -7.75 -19.92 -1.27
CA THR A 17 -7.76 -21.35 -0.96
C THR A 17 -6.89 -21.72 0.23
N THR A 18 -6.27 -20.71 0.85
CA THR A 18 -5.33 -20.86 1.95
C THR A 18 -5.96 -20.50 3.29
N GLY A 19 -5.44 -21.12 4.35
CA GLY A 19 -5.77 -20.76 5.72
C GLY A 19 -4.82 -19.71 6.29
N ASN A 20 -4.90 -19.50 7.59
CA ASN A 20 -4.24 -18.43 8.34
C ASN A 20 -2.70 -18.34 8.17
N LEU A 21 -2.03 -19.46 7.92
CA LEU A 21 -0.56 -19.48 7.75
C LEU A 21 -0.11 -18.76 6.47
N CYS A 22 -0.82 -18.93 5.37
CA CYS A 22 -0.36 -18.51 4.05
C CYS A 22 -1.08 -17.27 3.50
N SER A 23 -2.30 -16.97 3.97
CA SER A 23 -3.14 -15.90 3.38
C SER A 23 -2.46 -14.55 3.34
N ARG A 24 -1.76 -14.13 4.40
CA ARG A 24 -1.03 -12.85 4.40
C ARG A 24 0.09 -12.81 3.36
N TYR A 25 0.81 -13.94 3.17
CA TYR A 25 1.93 -13.99 2.23
C TYR A 25 1.45 -13.89 0.78
N ILE A 26 0.29 -14.44 0.46
CA ILE A 26 -0.33 -14.29 -0.86
C ILE A 26 -0.60 -12.81 -1.13
N ILE A 27 -1.23 -12.09 -0.20
CA ILE A 27 -1.51 -10.67 -0.34
C ILE A 27 -0.21 -9.86 -0.50
N GLU A 28 0.82 -10.13 0.31
CA GLU A 28 2.12 -9.47 0.18
C GLU A 28 2.78 -9.75 -1.18
N VAL A 29 2.76 -11.00 -1.66
CA VAL A 29 3.31 -11.38 -2.96
C VAL A 29 2.60 -10.67 -4.11
N LEU A 30 1.29 -10.54 -4.06
CA LEU A 30 0.52 -9.81 -5.07
C LEU A 30 0.94 -8.34 -5.10
N PHE A 31 0.98 -7.64 -3.97
CA PHE A 31 1.44 -6.25 -3.91
C PHE A 31 2.90 -6.07 -4.37
N GLN A 32 3.79 -7.00 -4.03
CA GLN A 32 5.20 -6.93 -4.42
C GLN A 32 5.41 -7.09 -5.92
N ASN A 33 4.47 -7.73 -6.62
CA ASN A 33 4.57 -8.03 -8.04
C ASN A 33 3.64 -7.19 -8.93
N GLY A 34 3.08 -6.09 -8.41
CA GLY A 34 2.26 -5.16 -9.19
C GLY A 34 0.85 -5.66 -9.49
N GLU A 35 0.34 -6.60 -8.67
CA GLU A 35 -1.03 -7.12 -8.72
C GLU A 35 -1.90 -6.46 -7.64
N GLU A 36 -1.79 -5.14 -7.54
CA GLU A 36 -2.43 -4.35 -6.49
C GLU A 36 -3.96 -4.43 -6.51
N ASP A 37 -4.56 -4.44 -7.69
CA ASP A 37 -6.02 -4.53 -7.84
C ASP A 37 -6.54 -5.89 -7.36
N LEU A 38 -5.85 -6.98 -7.73
CA LEU A 38 -6.19 -8.31 -7.28
C LEU A 38 -6.01 -8.49 -5.76
N ALA A 39 -4.91 -7.95 -5.21
CA ALA A 39 -4.67 -7.96 -3.76
C ALA A 39 -5.76 -7.21 -3.00
N TYR A 40 -6.16 -6.04 -3.50
CA TYR A 40 -7.19 -5.23 -2.89
C TYR A 40 -8.57 -5.90 -2.97
N GLU A 41 -8.92 -6.51 -4.08
CA GLU A 41 -10.17 -7.25 -4.25
C GLU A 41 -10.28 -8.41 -3.26
N LEU A 42 -9.19 -9.18 -3.06
CA LEU A 42 -9.15 -10.23 -2.05
C LEU A 42 -9.30 -9.70 -0.61
N LEU A 43 -8.72 -8.53 -0.32
CA LEU A 43 -8.82 -7.88 0.99
C LEU A 43 -10.25 -7.41 1.30
N THR A 44 -10.99 -6.99 0.28
CA THR A 44 -12.34 -6.43 0.40
C THR A 44 -13.45 -7.44 0.11
N GLN A 45 -13.11 -8.68 -0.22
CA GLN A 45 -14.07 -9.77 -0.41
C GLN A 45 -14.90 -9.99 0.86
N THR A 46 -16.23 -10.16 0.70
CA THR A 46 -17.17 -10.37 1.82
C THR A 46 -17.76 -11.77 1.86
N GLU A 47 -17.63 -12.56 0.77
CA GLU A 47 -18.07 -13.94 0.75
C GLU A 47 -17.02 -14.87 1.40
N TYR A 48 -17.46 -16.05 1.85
CA TYR A 48 -16.59 -17.07 2.42
C TYR A 48 -15.66 -17.69 1.35
N PRO A 49 -14.37 -17.88 1.62
CA PRO A 49 -13.58 -17.47 2.80
C PRO A 49 -12.94 -16.07 2.64
N SER A 50 -13.14 -15.17 3.59
CA SER A 50 -12.53 -13.82 3.56
C SER A 50 -12.53 -13.15 4.94
N TRP A 51 -11.76 -12.06 5.07
CA TRP A 51 -11.83 -11.19 6.25
C TRP A 51 -13.18 -10.46 6.35
N GLY A 52 -13.74 -10.03 5.21
CA GLY A 52 -15.06 -9.41 5.16
C GLY A 52 -16.15 -10.36 5.63
N TYR A 53 -16.08 -11.64 5.29
CA TYR A 53 -16.99 -12.65 5.81
C TYR A 53 -16.97 -12.73 7.35
N MET A 54 -15.79 -12.63 7.98
CA MET A 54 -15.72 -12.58 9.44
C MET A 54 -16.48 -11.39 9.99
N ILE A 55 -16.32 -10.21 9.39
CA ILE A 55 -16.99 -8.95 9.79
C ILE A 55 -18.50 -9.08 9.64
N GLU A 56 -18.99 -9.54 8.50
CA GLU A 56 -20.42 -9.73 8.21
C GLU A 56 -21.08 -10.75 9.18
N ASN A 57 -20.27 -11.69 9.71
CA ASN A 57 -20.74 -12.66 10.70
C ASN A 57 -20.49 -12.20 12.15
N GLY A 58 -20.26 -10.91 12.38
CA GLY A 58 -20.19 -10.28 13.69
C GLY A 58 -18.86 -10.45 14.41
N ALA A 59 -17.75 -10.63 13.68
CA ALA A 59 -16.42 -10.65 14.28
C ALA A 59 -16.06 -9.28 14.87
N THR A 60 -15.68 -9.27 16.13
CA THR A 60 -15.09 -8.11 16.82
C THR A 60 -13.59 -8.27 17.01
N THR A 61 -13.06 -9.42 16.70
CA THR A 61 -11.65 -9.81 16.74
C THR A 61 -11.35 -10.71 15.55
N ILE A 62 -10.09 -10.89 15.20
CA ILE A 62 -9.67 -11.76 14.09
C ILE A 62 -9.81 -13.24 14.51
N TRP A 63 -10.51 -14.01 13.70
CA TRP A 63 -10.67 -15.45 13.92
C TRP A 63 -9.47 -16.24 13.40
N GLU A 64 -9.21 -17.39 14.03
CA GLU A 64 -8.17 -18.33 13.63
C GLU A 64 -8.46 -18.98 12.28
N ARG A 65 -9.73 -19.28 12.03
CA ARG A 65 -10.22 -19.91 10.82
C ARG A 65 -11.23 -19.00 10.12
N TRP A 66 -11.47 -19.26 8.85
CA TRP A 66 -12.44 -18.49 8.08
C TRP A 66 -13.88 -18.67 8.61
N GLU A 67 -14.21 -19.89 9.07
CA GLU A 67 -15.52 -20.17 9.66
C GLU A 67 -15.58 -19.77 11.13
N LYS A 68 -16.79 -19.42 11.58
CA LYS A 68 -17.07 -19.12 12.98
C LYS A 68 -16.86 -20.36 13.87
N VAL A 69 -16.35 -20.16 15.08
CA VAL A 69 -16.04 -21.26 16.03
C VAL A 69 -17.22 -22.18 16.32
N ASP A 70 -18.43 -21.63 16.38
CA ASP A 70 -19.68 -22.37 16.64
C ASP A 70 -20.34 -22.92 15.37
N ALA A 71 -19.71 -22.74 14.20
CA ALA A 71 -20.19 -23.36 12.98
C ALA A 71 -20.17 -24.90 13.11
N PRO A 72 -21.25 -25.62 12.67
CA PRO A 72 -21.29 -27.05 12.77
C PRO A 72 -20.20 -27.71 11.91
N GLY A 73 -19.60 -28.78 12.44
CA GLY A 73 -18.57 -29.51 11.71
C GLY A 73 -17.58 -30.23 12.63
N PRO A 74 -16.65 -31.00 12.07
CA PRO A 74 -15.68 -31.81 12.83
C PRO A 74 -14.80 -31.04 13.78
N LEU A 75 -14.62 -29.73 13.51
CA LEU A 75 -13.76 -28.80 14.27
C LEU A 75 -14.58 -27.75 15.04
N ALA A 76 -15.89 -27.95 15.21
CA ALA A 76 -16.76 -27.06 15.97
C ALA A 76 -16.20 -26.84 17.39
N GLY A 77 -16.08 -25.57 17.81
CA GLY A 77 -15.52 -25.20 19.11
C GLY A 77 -14.01 -25.36 19.28
N MET A 78 -13.27 -25.77 18.26
CA MET A 78 -11.82 -26.05 18.33
C MET A 78 -10.94 -24.94 17.74
N ALA A 79 -11.43 -23.71 17.66
CA ALA A 79 -10.66 -22.58 17.13
C ALA A 79 -10.84 -21.33 17.99
N SER A 80 -9.88 -20.42 17.93
CA SER A 80 -9.93 -19.15 18.64
C SER A 80 -10.62 -18.07 17.82
N HIS A 81 -11.36 -17.19 18.47
CA HIS A 81 -11.85 -15.93 17.87
C HIS A 81 -10.88 -14.76 18.10
N ASN A 82 -9.70 -15.00 18.63
CA ASN A 82 -8.66 -13.97 18.82
C ASN A 82 -7.30 -14.56 18.45
N HIS A 83 -7.02 -14.63 17.15
CA HIS A 83 -5.83 -15.28 16.64
C HIS A 83 -5.01 -14.36 15.71
N PRO A 84 -3.73 -14.09 16.01
CA PRO A 84 -2.95 -13.06 15.32
C PRO A 84 -2.57 -13.42 13.88
N MET A 85 -2.60 -14.70 13.49
CA MET A 85 -2.10 -15.10 12.18
C MET A 85 -2.89 -14.49 11.02
N ASN A 86 -4.23 -14.57 11.05
CA ASN A 86 -5.06 -13.86 10.07
C ASN A 86 -4.98 -12.33 10.25
N GLY A 87 -4.73 -11.84 11.47
CA GLY A 87 -4.52 -10.41 11.77
C GLY A 87 -3.22 -9.86 11.19
N ALA A 88 -2.26 -10.72 10.86
CA ALA A 88 -1.01 -10.30 10.23
C ALA A 88 -1.20 -9.60 8.87
N VAL A 89 -2.37 -9.72 8.23
CA VAL A 89 -2.74 -8.94 7.04
C VAL A 89 -2.71 -7.44 7.29
N GLY A 90 -2.85 -6.98 8.54
CA GLY A 90 -2.76 -5.58 8.92
C GLY A 90 -1.46 -4.90 8.48
N VAL A 91 -0.36 -5.66 8.33
CA VAL A 91 0.89 -5.14 7.77
C VAL A 91 0.70 -4.58 6.36
N CYS A 92 -0.22 -5.14 5.59
CA CYS A 92 -0.47 -4.72 4.21
C CYS A 92 -1.02 -3.30 4.11
N PHE A 93 -1.81 -2.87 5.10
CA PHE A 93 -2.36 -1.52 5.13
C PHE A 93 -1.26 -0.46 5.30
N HIS A 94 -0.31 -0.68 6.20
CA HIS A 94 0.80 0.24 6.42
C HIS A 94 1.88 0.13 5.34
N LYS A 95 2.34 -1.09 5.06
CA LYS A 95 3.50 -1.35 4.20
C LYS A 95 3.21 -1.12 2.71
N TYR A 96 1.99 -1.40 2.26
CA TYR A 96 1.63 -1.30 0.85
C TYR A 96 0.66 -0.16 0.59
N LEU A 97 -0.53 -0.13 1.17
CA LEU A 97 -1.50 0.92 0.88
C LEU A 97 -1.02 2.29 1.36
N GLY A 98 -0.54 2.40 2.60
CA GLY A 98 0.11 3.60 3.12
C GLY A 98 1.54 3.79 2.61
N GLY A 99 2.20 2.71 2.19
CA GLY A 99 3.55 2.70 1.66
C GLY A 99 4.67 2.93 2.66
N VAL A 100 4.38 2.96 3.97
CA VAL A 100 5.39 3.24 5.01
C VAL A 100 6.22 1.99 5.30
N ARG A 101 7.52 2.04 5.01
CA ARG A 101 8.46 0.93 5.20
C ARG A 101 9.73 1.41 5.89
N ALA A 102 10.29 0.56 6.76
CA ALA A 102 11.65 0.75 7.23
C ALA A 102 12.63 0.45 6.10
N ASP A 103 13.71 1.20 6.03
CA ASP A 103 14.87 0.82 5.23
C ASP A 103 15.68 -0.20 6.03
N GLU A 104 15.90 -1.38 5.47
CA GLU A 104 16.66 -2.46 6.13
C GLU A 104 18.11 -2.09 6.40
N SER A 105 18.68 -1.19 5.59
CA SER A 105 20.05 -0.68 5.74
C SER A 105 20.17 0.37 6.86
N HIS A 106 19.06 1.01 7.25
CA HIS A 106 18.99 2.07 8.25
C HIS A 106 17.88 1.76 9.28
N PRO A 107 18.11 0.81 10.20
CA PRO A 107 17.07 0.36 11.12
C PRO A 107 16.59 1.47 12.05
N GLY A 108 15.38 1.30 12.58
CA GLY A 108 14.77 2.24 13.52
C GLY A 108 14.23 3.50 12.87
N PHE A 109 13.88 3.45 11.58
CA PHE A 109 13.30 4.56 10.82
C PHE A 109 14.17 5.83 10.76
N GLU A 110 15.50 5.66 10.80
CA GLU A 110 16.42 6.76 10.47
C GLU A 110 16.28 7.18 9.01
N HIS A 111 16.11 6.19 8.15
CA HIS A 111 15.69 6.34 6.78
C HIS A 111 14.37 5.60 6.56
N VAL A 112 13.41 6.28 5.97
CA VAL A 112 12.05 5.77 5.70
C VAL A 112 11.91 5.57 4.19
N VAL A 113 11.26 4.49 3.78
CA VAL A 113 10.81 4.33 2.41
C VAL A 113 9.31 4.59 2.36
N ILE A 114 8.89 5.61 1.61
CA ILE A 114 7.48 5.89 1.31
C ILE A 114 7.21 5.44 -0.12
N LYS A 115 6.49 4.32 -0.25
CA LYS A 115 6.18 3.71 -1.55
C LYS A 115 4.77 3.12 -1.53
N PRO A 116 3.73 3.97 -1.65
CA PRO A 116 2.35 3.51 -1.65
C PRO A 116 2.01 2.78 -2.95
N VAL A 117 1.19 1.75 -2.87
CA VAL A 117 0.50 1.15 -4.02
C VAL A 117 -0.90 1.74 -4.13
N ILE A 118 -1.36 1.96 -5.37
CA ILE A 118 -2.58 2.69 -5.66
C ILE A 118 -3.58 1.77 -6.40
N PRO A 119 -4.36 0.92 -5.68
CA PRO A 119 -5.37 0.09 -6.31
C PRO A 119 -6.45 0.94 -6.99
N LYS A 120 -6.98 0.48 -8.13
CA LYS A 120 -7.98 1.24 -8.91
C LYS A 120 -9.26 1.51 -8.13
N GLN A 121 -9.70 0.56 -7.31
CA GLN A 121 -10.95 0.63 -6.55
C GLN A 121 -10.85 1.53 -5.31
N LEU A 122 -9.64 1.85 -4.85
CA LEU A 122 -9.42 2.65 -3.65
C LEU A 122 -9.20 4.12 -4.02
N ARG A 123 -9.94 5.01 -3.39
CA ARG A 123 -9.90 6.44 -3.70
C ARG A 123 -8.81 7.18 -2.91
N CYS A 124 -8.68 6.87 -1.62
CA CYS A 124 -7.74 7.54 -0.74
C CYS A 124 -7.26 6.62 0.38
N VAL A 125 -6.12 6.96 0.95
CA VAL A 125 -5.54 6.32 2.13
C VAL A 125 -4.95 7.37 3.05
N GLU A 126 -5.19 7.23 4.35
CA GLU A 126 -4.43 7.91 5.38
C GLU A 126 -3.72 6.88 6.25
N CYS A 127 -2.43 7.03 6.42
CA CYS A 127 -1.59 6.14 7.20
C CYS A 127 -0.65 6.94 8.11
N SER A 128 -0.51 6.51 9.35
CA SER A 128 0.49 7.05 10.26
C SER A 128 1.08 5.97 11.13
N LEU A 129 2.36 6.14 11.48
CA LEU A 129 3.12 5.25 12.34
C LEU A 129 3.88 6.08 13.38
N ASP A 130 3.65 5.82 14.65
CA ASP A 130 4.45 6.39 15.72
C ASP A 130 5.72 5.54 15.92
N SER A 131 6.81 6.01 15.33
CA SER A 131 8.13 5.37 15.43
C SER A 131 8.90 5.88 16.64
N ILE A 132 10.02 5.22 16.98
CA ILE A 132 10.95 5.69 18.03
C ILE A 132 11.55 7.08 17.74
N ARG A 133 11.45 7.57 16.50
CA ARG A 133 11.96 8.87 16.05
C ARG A 133 10.86 9.92 15.91
N GLY A 134 9.62 9.55 16.13
CA GLY A 134 8.44 10.39 15.99
C GLY A 134 7.46 9.87 14.93
N ARG A 135 6.41 10.65 14.70
CA ARG A 135 5.33 10.27 13.79
C ARG A 135 5.75 10.41 12.33
N ILE A 136 5.61 9.31 11.60
CA ILE A 136 5.68 9.23 10.14
C ILE A 136 4.24 9.20 9.63
N SER A 137 3.92 9.98 8.62
CA SER A 137 2.62 9.92 7.95
C SER A 137 2.80 9.80 6.45
N SER A 138 1.93 9.04 5.82
CA SER A 138 1.81 8.91 4.37
C SER A 138 0.33 8.78 4.03
N GLY A 139 -0.19 9.68 3.23
CA GLY A 139 -1.57 9.65 2.76
C GLY A 139 -1.63 10.05 1.29
N TRP A 140 -2.58 9.48 0.56
CA TRP A 140 -2.79 9.82 -0.83
C TRP A 140 -4.28 9.85 -1.18
N GLU A 141 -4.62 10.65 -2.17
CA GLU A 141 -5.97 10.76 -2.72
C GLU A 141 -5.90 10.90 -4.24
N LYS A 142 -6.76 10.16 -4.94
CA LYS A 142 -6.99 10.33 -6.37
C LYS A 142 -7.82 11.56 -6.62
N THR A 143 -7.36 12.41 -7.55
CA THR A 143 -8.05 13.62 -7.99
C THR A 143 -8.47 13.49 -9.45
N GLU A 144 -9.23 14.46 -9.95
CA GLU A 144 -9.60 14.52 -11.39
C GLU A 144 -8.37 14.68 -12.28
N GLU A 145 -7.33 15.36 -11.78
CA GLU A 145 -6.10 15.67 -12.53
C GLU A 145 -5.01 14.59 -12.36
N GLY A 146 -5.09 13.77 -11.28
CA GLY A 146 -4.07 12.77 -11.00
C GLY A 146 -4.08 12.24 -9.56
N LEU A 147 -3.02 12.49 -8.80
CA LEU A 147 -2.84 11.99 -7.43
C LEU A 147 -2.18 13.05 -6.54
N ASP A 148 -2.75 13.26 -5.37
CA ASP A 148 -2.11 14.00 -4.29
C ASP A 148 -1.49 13.02 -3.30
N LEU A 149 -0.25 13.29 -2.84
CA LEU A 149 0.45 12.47 -1.85
C LEU A 149 0.99 13.39 -0.73
N HIS A 150 0.57 13.12 0.50
CA HIS A 150 0.97 13.86 1.70
C HIS A 150 1.94 13.03 2.54
N VAL A 151 3.12 13.55 2.82
CA VAL A 151 4.16 12.87 3.58
C VAL A 151 4.67 13.72 4.72
N ARG A 152 4.80 13.11 5.92
CA ARG A 152 5.47 13.72 7.06
C ARG A 152 6.63 12.85 7.52
N ILE A 153 7.82 13.47 7.60
CA ILE A 153 9.07 12.84 8.03
C ILE A 153 9.48 13.46 9.37
N PRO A 154 9.72 12.67 10.42
CA PRO A 154 10.12 13.17 11.73
C PRO A 154 11.50 13.84 11.71
N VAL A 155 11.78 14.60 12.75
CA VAL A 155 13.06 15.31 12.91
C VAL A 155 14.23 14.32 12.91
N ASN A 156 15.34 14.71 12.27
CA ASN A 156 16.56 13.88 12.12
C ASN A 156 16.33 12.55 11.37
N CYS A 157 15.32 12.49 10.52
CA CYS A 157 15.08 11.39 9.62
C CYS A 157 15.17 11.85 8.16
N ARG A 158 15.32 10.88 7.26
CA ARG A 158 15.25 11.07 5.82
C ARG A 158 14.30 10.04 5.22
N ALA A 159 13.83 10.30 4.00
CA ALA A 159 12.98 9.35 3.30
C ALA A 159 13.29 9.30 1.81
N SER A 160 13.27 8.09 1.24
CA SER A 160 13.08 7.88 -0.18
C SER A 160 11.58 7.82 -0.46
N ILE A 161 11.07 8.79 -1.21
CA ILE A 161 9.66 8.90 -1.56
C ILE A 161 9.50 8.50 -3.02
N TYR A 162 8.65 7.50 -3.25
CA TYR A 162 8.30 6.98 -4.56
C TYR A 162 6.99 7.62 -5.02
N LEU A 163 7.07 8.55 -5.94
CA LEU A 163 5.93 9.24 -6.53
C LEU A 163 5.42 8.41 -7.70
N PRO A 164 4.17 7.88 -7.66
CA PRO A 164 3.66 7.01 -8.70
C PRO A 164 3.33 7.80 -9.96
N VAL A 165 3.95 7.44 -11.09
CA VAL A 165 3.78 8.08 -12.40
C VAL A 165 3.38 7.08 -13.49
N LYS A 166 2.86 5.92 -13.11
CA LYS A 166 2.42 4.88 -14.03
C LYS A 166 1.36 5.43 -15.00
N GLY A 167 1.57 5.23 -16.29
CA GLY A 167 0.66 5.74 -17.32
C GLY A 167 0.87 7.20 -17.73
N THR A 168 1.80 7.94 -17.12
CA THR A 168 2.17 9.27 -17.62
C THR A 168 3.01 9.15 -18.88
N GLY A 169 2.64 9.94 -19.91
CA GLY A 169 3.61 10.25 -20.96
C GLY A 169 4.72 11.15 -20.39
N GLN A 170 5.96 10.86 -20.68
CA GLN A 170 7.11 11.63 -20.17
C GLN A 170 6.94 13.15 -20.41
N LYS A 171 6.34 13.54 -21.55
CA LYS A 171 6.10 14.94 -21.91
C LYS A 171 4.94 15.61 -21.19
N THR A 172 4.03 14.85 -20.58
CA THR A 172 2.82 15.36 -19.90
C THR A 172 2.94 15.30 -18.39
N MET A 173 4.01 14.68 -17.88
CA MET A 173 4.24 14.54 -16.45
C MET A 173 4.45 15.91 -15.81
N HIS A 174 3.67 16.19 -14.76
CA HIS A 174 3.83 17.38 -13.95
C HIS A 174 3.75 17.01 -12.48
N ILE A 175 4.78 17.36 -11.73
CA ILE A 175 4.89 17.09 -10.29
C ILE A 175 5.24 18.39 -9.57
N GLU A 176 4.44 18.73 -8.59
CA GLU A 176 4.70 19.81 -7.65
C GLU A 176 5.01 19.25 -6.26
N SER A 177 5.78 20.00 -5.47
CA SER A 177 5.95 19.79 -4.04
C SER A 177 5.71 21.10 -3.31
N ASN A 178 4.74 21.13 -2.39
CA ASN A 178 4.35 22.32 -1.63
C ASN A 178 4.02 23.54 -2.53
N GLY A 179 3.46 23.29 -3.74
CA GLY A 179 3.10 24.31 -4.72
C GLY A 179 4.26 24.80 -5.59
N GLU A 180 5.47 24.26 -5.46
CA GLU A 180 6.61 24.54 -6.32
C GLU A 180 6.84 23.39 -7.30
N VAL A 181 7.11 23.71 -8.57
CA VAL A 181 7.30 22.71 -9.63
C VAL A 181 8.60 21.95 -9.40
N LEU A 182 8.49 20.63 -9.27
CA LEU A 182 9.62 19.71 -9.19
C LEU A 182 9.96 19.12 -10.56
N ILE A 183 8.95 18.74 -11.34
CA ILE A 183 9.10 18.18 -12.68
C ILE A 183 8.03 18.77 -13.60
N HIS A 184 8.42 19.16 -14.80
CA HIS A 184 7.51 19.51 -15.89
C HIS A 184 8.03 18.93 -17.21
N GLY A 185 7.36 17.91 -17.73
CA GLY A 185 7.83 17.13 -18.87
C GLY A 185 9.19 16.49 -18.60
N ASP A 186 10.17 16.81 -19.42
CA ASP A 186 11.55 16.32 -19.30
C ASP A 186 12.44 17.19 -18.39
N GLN A 187 11.91 18.28 -17.85
CA GLN A 187 12.65 19.23 -17.04
C GLN A 187 12.42 18.96 -15.56
N ALA A 188 13.51 18.75 -14.82
CA ALA A 188 13.53 18.68 -13.36
C ALA A 188 14.09 19.96 -12.76
N MET A 189 13.46 20.43 -11.68
CA MET A 189 13.86 21.62 -10.93
C MET A 189 14.46 21.20 -9.59
N GLU A 190 15.43 21.96 -9.10
CA GLU A 190 15.97 21.79 -7.76
C GLU A 190 15.07 22.50 -6.75
N LEU A 191 14.60 21.75 -5.73
CA LEU A 191 13.83 22.32 -4.63
C LEU A 191 14.58 22.14 -3.30
N PRO A 192 14.52 23.12 -2.38
CA PRO A 192 15.15 22.98 -1.07
C PRO A 192 14.63 21.77 -0.30
N GLY A 193 15.56 20.95 0.20
CA GLY A 193 15.24 19.77 1.01
C GLY A 193 14.75 18.53 0.23
N ILE A 194 14.63 18.64 -1.10
CA ILE A 194 14.26 17.53 -1.98
C ILE A 194 15.37 17.32 -3.01
N GLN A 195 15.80 16.09 -3.18
CA GLN A 195 16.76 15.68 -4.19
C GLN A 195 16.17 14.63 -5.09
N LEU A 196 16.05 14.91 -6.38
CA LEU A 196 15.67 13.89 -7.37
C LEU A 196 16.77 12.84 -7.45
N ARG A 197 16.39 11.55 -7.32
CA ARG A 197 17.31 10.41 -7.39
C ARG A 197 17.22 9.68 -8.70
N ASP A 198 16.00 9.37 -9.15
CA ASP A 198 15.79 8.54 -10.33
C ASP A 198 14.38 8.73 -10.89
N ILE A 199 14.22 8.40 -12.16
CA ILE A 199 12.94 8.22 -12.84
C ILE A 199 12.90 6.75 -13.27
N ALA A 200 12.50 5.90 -12.31
CA ALA A 200 12.60 4.45 -12.45
C ALA A 200 11.50 3.86 -13.33
N SER A 201 11.91 3.26 -14.45
CA SER A 201 11.11 2.40 -15.35
C SER A 201 9.73 2.97 -15.77
N GLY A 202 9.56 4.30 -15.79
CA GLY A 202 8.28 4.94 -16.15
C GLY A 202 7.13 4.67 -15.17
N GLN A 203 7.42 4.13 -13.98
CA GLN A 203 6.43 3.85 -12.95
C GLN A 203 6.55 4.79 -11.75
N TRP A 204 7.77 5.24 -11.44
CA TRP A 204 8.09 6.01 -10.25
C TRP A 204 9.05 7.15 -10.56
N VAL A 205 8.79 8.29 -9.94
CA VAL A 205 9.82 9.31 -9.70
C VAL A 205 10.27 9.14 -8.26
N ILE A 206 11.58 9.00 -8.03
CA ILE A 206 12.15 8.76 -6.70
C ILE A 206 12.84 10.02 -6.22
N VAL A 207 12.42 10.52 -5.07
CA VAL A 207 13.04 11.67 -4.43
C VAL A 207 13.54 11.32 -3.03
N GLU A 208 14.66 11.91 -2.64
CA GLU A 208 15.13 11.93 -1.25
C GLU A 208 14.68 13.23 -0.61
N ALA A 209 14.08 13.11 0.58
CA ALA A 209 13.62 14.24 1.35
C ALA A 209 14.09 14.17 2.80
N GLY A 210 14.41 15.32 3.39
CA GLY A 210 14.75 15.44 4.81
C GLY A 210 13.53 15.46 5.72
N SER A 211 13.74 15.83 6.98
CA SER A 211 12.66 16.07 7.94
C SER A 211 11.74 17.19 7.45
N GLY A 212 10.44 16.99 7.53
CA GLY A 212 9.46 17.98 7.08
C GLY A 212 8.11 17.40 6.73
N THR A 213 7.28 18.26 6.14
CA THR A 213 5.99 17.89 5.55
C THR A 213 6.02 18.26 4.08
N TYR A 214 5.60 17.33 3.24
CA TYR A 214 5.65 17.44 1.80
C TYR A 214 4.28 17.09 1.22
N ASP A 215 3.73 18.00 0.43
CA ASP A 215 2.49 17.85 -0.30
C ASP A 215 2.83 17.76 -1.78
N PHE A 216 2.85 16.55 -2.31
CA PHE A 216 3.10 16.32 -3.73
C PHE A 216 1.78 16.27 -4.49
N ARG A 217 1.73 17.01 -5.61
CA ARG A 217 0.65 16.89 -6.60
C ARG A 217 1.24 16.31 -7.88
N ILE A 218 0.70 15.20 -8.32
CA ILE A 218 1.14 14.45 -9.50
C ILE A 218 0.03 14.49 -10.52
N SER A 219 0.26 15.13 -11.67
CA SER A 219 -0.72 15.27 -12.74
C SER A 219 -0.19 14.79 -14.09
N GLY A 220 -1.06 14.69 -15.09
CA GLY A 220 -0.73 14.10 -16.38
C GLY A 220 -0.73 12.58 -16.38
N LEU A 221 -1.32 11.94 -15.36
CA LEU A 221 -1.53 10.51 -15.28
C LEU A 221 -2.52 10.09 -16.38
N GLY A 222 -2.15 9.07 -17.17
CA GLY A 222 -3.07 8.43 -18.11
C GLY A 222 -4.20 7.69 -17.35
N GLU A 223 -5.21 7.21 -18.10
CA GLU A 223 -6.39 6.52 -17.50
C GLU A 223 -6.02 5.31 -16.63
N GLU A 224 -4.86 4.68 -16.85
CA GLU A 224 -4.38 3.57 -16.02
C GLU A 224 -3.74 4.00 -14.69
N GLY A 225 -3.47 5.29 -14.50
CA GLY A 225 -2.84 5.85 -13.29
C GLY A 225 -3.82 6.55 -12.34
N LYS A 226 -5.09 6.60 -12.73
CA LYS A 226 -6.17 7.23 -11.94
C LYS A 226 -6.96 6.24 -11.11
#